data_8bc8a691a7e23cd4d209ac5d0e01c74a
#
_entry.id   8bc8a691a7e23cd4d209ac5d0e01c74a
#
_cell.length_a   1.000
_cell.length_b   1.000
_cell.length_c   1.000
_cell.angle_alpha   90.00
_cell.angle_beta   90.00
_cell.angle_gamma   90.00
#
_symmetry.space_group_name_H-M   'P 1'
#
loop_
_entity.id
_entity.type
_entity.pdbx_description
1 polymer ?
#
loop_
_entity_poly.entity_id
_entity_poly.type
_entity_poly.pdbx_seq_one_letter_code
_entity_poly.pdbx_strand_id
1 'polypeptide(L)'
;MMFDRQTAPSEEIDVAEEAHVAWIRSQRDASLWHQATMAALASRSDPHDFIAWVLTQPELDRATAGWLFLWSEGSRYLRGERDFPHYNVSSERMLAIFRAVCERSEGVGFANDFIGLDSDFEPERLRTLDVVARGEVSAGLVVPRALLDRPFPPERPEKRFVLDDGLLLLSDDMIALLT
;
A
#
# COMPACT_ATOMS: atom_id res chain seq x y z
N MET A 1 11.09 7.49 28.19
CA MET A 1 10.09 6.58 27.57
C MET A 1 10.86 5.49 26.86
N MET A 2 10.97 4.31 27.44
CA MET A 2 11.59 3.15 26.79
C MET A 2 10.65 2.69 25.69
N PHE A 3 11.07 2.84 24.46
CA PHE A 3 10.42 2.14 23.35
C PHE A 3 10.70 0.66 23.53
N ASP A 4 9.68 -0.09 23.88
CA ASP A 4 9.72 -1.54 23.88
C ASP A 4 9.94 -1.98 22.42
N ARG A 5 11.21 -2.21 22.08
CA ARG A 5 11.58 -2.81 20.78
C ARG A 5 11.17 -4.27 20.87
N GLN A 6 9.90 -4.56 20.65
CA GLN A 6 9.49 -5.92 20.37
C GLN A 6 10.32 -6.42 19.18
N THR A 7 11.23 -7.32 19.48
CA THR A 7 12.07 -7.97 18.48
C THR A 7 11.16 -8.62 17.44
N ALA A 8 11.50 -8.52 16.15
CA ALA A 8 10.76 -9.21 15.11
C ALA A 8 10.64 -10.71 15.48
N PRO A 9 9.51 -11.35 15.16
CA PRO A 9 9.26 -12.75 15.55
C PRO A 9 10.24 -13.72 14.86
N SER A 10 10.82 -13.30 13.72
CA SER A 10 11.83 -14.05 12.95
C SER A 10 12.60 -13.09 12.03
N GLU A 11 13.69 -13.57 11.42
CA GLU A 11 14.42 -12.82 10.38
C GLU A 11 13.59 -12.69 9.10
N GLU A 12 12.67 -13.64 8.87
CA GLU A 12 11.73 -13.65 7.76
C GLU A 12 10.32 -13.45 8.28
N ILE A 13 9.61 -12.44 7.74
CA ILE A 13 8.24 -12.12 8.15
C ILE A 13 7.30 -12.40 6.97
N ASP A 14 6.37 -13.32 7.17
CA ASP A 14 5.35 -13.70 6.20
C ASP A 14 3.99 -13.12 6.61
N VAL A 15 3.41 -12.31 5.75
CA VAL A 15 2.06 -11.73 5.98
C VAL A 15 0.94 -12.76 5.85
N ALA A 16 1.23 -13.99 5.42
CA ALA A 16 0.30 -15.11 5.49
C ALA A 16 0.19 -15.71 6.90
N GLU A 17 1.14 -15.41 7.80
CA GLU A 17 1.17 -15.91 9.17
C GLU A 17 0.50 -14.91 10.12
N GLU A 18 -0.54 -15.35 10.85
CA GLU A 18 -1.33 -14.49 11.75
C GLU A 18 -0.46 -13.81 12.83
N ALA A 19 0.49 -14.55 13.40
CA ALA A 19 1.38 -14.03 14.42
C ALA A 19 2.29 -12.90 13.88
N HIS A 20 2.76 -13.04 12.63
CA HIS A 20 3.57 -12.02 11.97
C HIS A 20 2.74 -10.78 11.65
N VAL A 21 1.52 -10.94 11.16
CA VAL A 21 0.58 -9.82 10.94
C VAL A 21 0.25 -9.10 12.25
N ALA A 22 0.02 -9.83 13.34
CA ALA A 22 -0.21 -9.23 14.65
C ALA A 22 0.98 -8.39 15.11
N TRP A 23 2.21 -8.90 14.90
CA TRP A 23 3.42 -8.15 15.20
C TRP A 23 3.54 -6.89 14.32
N ILE A 24 3.37 -6.99 12.98
CA ILE A 24 3.41 -5.84 12.08
C ILE A 24 2.42 -4.76 12.52
N ARG A 25 1.20 -5.14 12.89
CA ARG A 25 0.16 -4.22 13.38
C ARG A 25 0.55 -3.52 14.67
N SER A 26 1.37 -4.15 15.51
CA SER A 26 1.85 -3.56 16.76
C SER A 26 2.96 -2.51 16.54
N GLN A 27 3.62 -2.53 15.38
CA GLN A 27 4.66 -1.59 15.02
C GLN A 27 4.03 -0.29 14.45
N ARG A 28 4.49 0.87 14.91
CA ARG A 28 4.14 2.17 14.32
C ARG A 28 5.18 2.56 13.27
N ASP A 29 5.27 1.75 12.21
CA ASP A 29 6.28 1.89 11.17
C ASP A 29 5.60 1.89 9.80
N ALA A 30 5.40 3.08 9.23
CA ALA A 30 4.74 3.25 7.94
C ALA A 30 5.52 2.58 6.79
N SER A 31 6.86 2.49 6.88
CA SER A 31 7.68 1.80 5.87
C SER A 31 7.50 0.30 5.94
N LEU A 32 7.43 -0.28 7.14
CA LEU A 32 7.10 -1.70 7.33
C LEU A 32 5.68 -2.00 6.80
N TRP A 33 4.71 -1.15 7.11
CA TRP A 33 3.34 -1.32 6.61
C TRP A 33 3.27 -1.25 5.08
N HIS A 34 4.07 -0.37 4.46
CA HIS A 34 4.15 -0.28 3.01
C HIS A 34 4.66 -1.60 2.38
N GLN A 35 5.78 -2.13 2.88
CA GLN A 35 6.34 -3.39 2.40
C GLN A 35 5.38 -4.57 2.64
N ALA A 36 4.75 -4.63 3.82
CA ALA A 36 3.76 -5.65 4.15
C ALA A 36 2.52 -5.58 3.25
N THR A 37 2.09 -4.37 2.87
CA THR A 37 0.99 -4.17 1.91
C THR A 37 1.34 -4.73 0.54
N MET A 38 2.56 -4.47 0.05
CA MET A 38 3.04 -5.02 -1.21
C MET A 38 3.08 -6.55 -1.17
N ALA A 39 3.63 -7.15 -0.10
CA ALA A 39 3.64 -8.59 0.09
C ALA A 39 2.23 -9.20 0.12
N ALA A 40 1.33 -8.59 0.89
CA ALA A 40 -0.04 -9.06 1.05
C ALA A 40 -0.81 -9.09 -0.27
N LEU A 41 -0.70 -8.04 -1.09
CA LEU A 41 -1.44 -7.96 -2.35
C LEU A 41 -0.77 -8.76 -3.47
N ALA A 42 0.54 -8.59 -3.66
CA ALA A 42 1.24 -9.16 -4.81
C ALA A 42 1.55 -10.64 -4.68
N SER A 43 1.74 -11.16 -3.46
CA SER A 43 2.31 -12.49 -3.25
C SER A 43 1.48 -13.39 -2.32
N ARG A 44 0.82 -12.84 -1.29
CA ARG A 44 0.25 -13.62 -0.17
C ARG A 44 -1.28 -13.62 -0.09
N SER A 45 -1.97 -12.93 -0.97
CA SER A 45 -3.45 -12.88 -1.03
C SER A 45 -4.13 -12.28 0.21
N ASP A 46 -3.38 -11.66 1.11
CA ASP A 46 -3.85 -10.98 2.31
C ASP A 46 -4.91 -11.77 3.14
N PRO A 47 -4.60 -12.97 3.64
CA PRO A 47 -5.58 -13.83 4.31
C PRO A 47 -6.06 -13.27 5.66
N HIS A 48 -5.36 -12.29 6.22
CA HIS A 48 -5.65 -11.70 7.54
C HIS A 48 -6.18 -10.26 7.48
N ASP A 49 -6.70 -9.83 6.31
CA ASP A 49 -7.26 -8.48 6.10
C ASP A 49 -6.31 -7.34 6.51
N PHE A 50 -5.01 -7.53 6.27
CA PHE A 50 -3.99 -6.54 6.60
C PHE A 50 -4.20 -5.24 5.81
N ILE A 51 -4.53 -5.35 4.50
CA ILE A 51 -4.75 -4.19 3.64
C ILE A 51 -5.94 -3.35 4.12
N ALA A 52 -7.04 -4.00 4.49
CA ALA A 52 -8.19 -3.29 5.04
C ALA A 52 -7.84 -2.56 6.34
N TRP A 53 -7.07 -3.21 7.22
CA TRP A 53 -6.61 -2.61 8.47
C TRP A 53 -5.67 -1.42 8.24
N VAL A 54 -4.64 -1.57 7.39
CA VAL A 54 -3.64 -0.51 7.16
C VAL A 54 -4.27 0.75 6.58
N LEU A 55 -5.28 0.60 5.72
CA LEU A 55 -6.02 1.73 5.16
C LEU A 55 -6.80 2.55 6.21
N THR A 56 -7.01 2.01 7.41
CA THR A 56 -7.64 2.75 8.52
C THR A 56 -6.63 3.46 9.43
N GLN A 57 -5.32 3.20 9.28
CA GLN A 57 -4.33 3.75 10.22
C GLN A 57 -4.10 5.24 9.98
N PRO A 58 -4.11 6.08 11.04
CA PRO A 58 -3.92 7.52 10.88
C PRO A 58 -2.54 7.88 10.30
N GLU A 59 -1.51 7.11 10.63
CA GLU A 59 -0.14 7.33 10.16
C GLU A 59 0.16 6.75 8.78
N LEU A 60 -0.85 6.23 8.06
CA LEU A 60 -0.67 5.68 6.71
C LEU A 60 0.00 6.71 5.79
N ASP A 61 1.10 6.30 5.15
CA ASP A 61 1.75 7.11 4.14
C ASP A 61 0.98 7.09 2.81
N ARG A 62 0.94 8.24 2.13
CA ARG A 62 0.26 8.41 0.84
C ARG A 62 0.78 7.42 -0.21
N ALA A 63 2.06 7.09 -0.18
CA ALA A 63 2.66 6.14 -1.12
C ALA A 63 2.07 4.74 -0.99
N THR A 64 1.67 4.29 0.20
CA THR A 64 1.04 2.97 0.38
C THR A 64 -0.32 2.90 -0.31
N ALA A 65 -1.16 3.89 -0.12
CA ALA A 65 -2.44 3.99 -0.83
C ALA A 65 -2.24 4.21 -2.34
N GLY A 66 -1.23 5.00 -2.71
CA GLY A 66 -0.81 5.24 -4.08
C GLY A 66 -0.40 3.95 -4.79
N TRP A 67 0.44 3.16 -4.14
CA TRP A 67 0.85 1.87 -4.68
C TRP A 67 -0.35 0.94 -4.89
N LEU A 68 -1.22 0.78 -3.88
CA LEU A 68 -2.43 -0.04 -4.01
C LEU A 68 -3.29 0.39 -5.20
N PHE A 69 -3.47 1.68 -5.39
CA PHE A 69 -4.35 2.21 -6.43
C PHE A 69 -3.70 2.16 -7.83
N LEU A 70 -2.44 2.60 -7.95
CA LEU A 70 -1.77 2.74 -9.24
C LEU A 70 -1.25 1.39 -9.76
N TRP A 71 -0.66 0.55 -8.91
CA TRP A 71 -0.23 -0.80 -9.29
C TRP A 71 -1.39 -1.65 -9.78
N SER A 72 -2.57 -1.45 -9.19
CA SER A 72 -3.80 -2.17 -9.54
C SER A 72 -4.60 -1.51 -10.67
N GLU A 73 -4.01 -0.57 -11.41
CA GLU A 73 -4.64 0.11 -12.55
C GLU A 73 -5.94 0.86 -12.17
N GLY A 74 -5.85 1.76 -11.20
CA GLY A 74 -6.97 2.54 -10.67
C GLY A 74 -7.74 3.35 -11.74
N SER A 75 -7.09 3.70 -12.87
CA SER A 75 -7.77 4.32 -14.00
C SER A 75 -8.87 3.43 -14.61
N ARG A 76 -8.67 2.12 -14.65
CA ARG A 76 -9.68 1.15 -15.11
C ARG A 76 -10.85 1.07 -14.13
N TYR A 77 -10.54 1.05 -12.82
CA TYR A 77 -11.59 1.09 -11.78
C TYR A 77 -12.47 2.34 -11.94
N LEU A 78 -11.88 3.52 -12.12
CA LEU A 78 -12.64 4.75 -12.30
C LEU A 78 -13.50 4.76 -13.57
N ARG A 79 -13.09 4.07 -14.64
CA ARG A 79 -13.93 3.86 -15.83
C ARG A 79 -15.07 2.87 -15.61
N GLY A 80 -15.15 2.26 -14.44
CA GLY A 80 -16.23 1.34 -14.10
C GLY A 80 -15.95 -0.13 -14.37
N GLU A 81 -14.68 -0.51 -14.65
CA GLU A 81 -14.31 -1.92 -14.72
C GLU A 81 -14.51 -2.60 -13.38
N ARG A 82 -14.88 -3.87 -13.41
CA ARG A 82 -15.22 -4.66 -12.22
C ARG A 82 -14.47 -5.97 -12.12
N ASP A 83 -13.66 -6.29 -13.12
CA ASP A 83 -12.90 -7.53 -13.18
C ASP A 83 -11.38 -7.27 -13.20
N PHE A 84 -10.68 -7.87 -12.23
CA PHE A 84 -9.24 -7.71 -12.02
C PHE A 84 -8.58 -9.08 -11.79
N PRO A 85 -8.63 -9.99 -12.79
CA PRO A 85 -8.28 -11.41 -12.59
C PRO A 85 -6.77 -11.68 -12.43
N HIS A 86 -5.92 -10.69 -12.68
CA HIS A 86 -4.47 -10.85 -12.65
C HIS A 86 -3.83 -10.58 -11.28
N TYR A 87 -4.63 -10.31 -10.26
CA TYR A 87 -4.15 -10.11 -8.89
C TYR A 87 -4.43 -11.35 -8.02
N ASN A 88 -3.62 -11.52 -6.96
CA ASN A 88 -3.74 -12.64 -6.03
C ASN A 88 -4.94 -12.54 -5.09
N VAL A 89 -5.84 -11.62 -5.35
CA VAL A 89 -7.10 -11.45 -4.61
C VAL A 89 -8.28 -11.45 -5.57
N SER A 90 -9.48 -11.73 -5.08
CA SER A 90 -10.67 -11.71 -5.92
C SER A 90 -10.98 -10.30 -6.43
N SER A 91 -11.66 -10.20 -7.58
CA SER A 91 -12.12 -8.90 -8.10
C SER A 91 -13.00 -8.15 -7.10
N GLU A 92 -13.86 -8.85 -6.34
CA GLU A 92 -14.67 -8.25 -5.28
C GLU A 92 -13.79 -7.57 -4.22
N ARG A 93 -12.74 -8.24 -3.78
CA ARG A 93 -11.79 -7.71 -2.79
C ARG A 93 -11.01 -6.53 -3.36
N MET A 94 -10.58 -6.60 -4.63
CA MET A 94 -9.93 -5.47 -5.31
C MET A 94 -10.84 -4.24 -5.36
N LEU A 95 -12.11 -4.42 -5.68
CA LEU A 95 -13.09 -3.33 -5.69
C LEU A 95 -13.28 -2.72 -4.29
N ALA A 96 -13.24 -3.55 -3.24
CA ALA A 96 -13.29 -3.05 -1.86
C ALA A 96 -12.03 -2.24 -1.50
N ILE A 97 -10.84 -2.67 -1.93
CA ILE A 97 -9.58 -1.92 -1.75
C ILE A 97 -9.65 -0.57 -2.46
N PHE A 98 -10.03 -0.53 -3.74
CA PHE A 98 -10.16 0.73 -4.48
C PHE A 98 -11.12 1.70 -3.80
N ARG A 99 -12.27 1.20 -3.36
CA ARG A 99 -13.27 2.01 -2.63
C ARG A 99 -12.66 2.59 -1.36
N ALA A 100 -12.01 1.76 -0.55
CA ALA A 100 -11.39 2.19 0.70
C ALA A 100 -10.28 3.24 0.49
N VAL A 101 -9.45 3.09 -0.56
CA VAL A 101 -8.45 4.10 -0.94
C VAL A 101 -9.11 5.41 -1.34
N CYS A 102 -10.16 5.37 -2.15
CA CYS A 102 -10.89 6.57 -2.59
C CYS A 102 -11.58 7.28 -1.40
N GLU A 103 -12.26 6.52 -0.55
CA GLU A 103 -12.92 7.06 0.65
C GLU A 103 -11.91 7.66 1.63
N ARG A 104 -10.77 7.00 1.83
CA ARG A 104 -9.68 7.53 2.63
C ARG A 104 -9.16 8.85 2.08
N SER A 105 -8.88 8.90 0.78
CA SER A 105 -8.36 10.09 0.09
C SER A 105 -9.27 11.30 0.29
N GLU A 106 -10.57 11.13 0.14
CA GLU A 106 -11.54 12.23 0.22
C GLU A 106 -12.03 12.51 1.65
N GLY A 107 -11.81 11.57 2.56
CA GLY A 107 -12.18 11.72 3.98
C GLY A 107 -11.05 12.33 4.80
N VAL A 108 -10.30 11.50 5.51
CA VAL A 108 -9.22 11.94 6.42
C VAL A 108 -7.93 12.31 5.69
N GLY A 109 -7.78 11.91 4.44
CA GLY A 109 -6.58 12.16 3.65
C GLY A 109 -5.32 11.44 4.17
N PHE A 110 -4.15 12.02 3.90
CA PHE A 110 -2.84 11.46 4.23
C PHE A 110 -2.01 12.48 5.00
N ALA A 111 -1.66 12.14 6.24
CA ALA A 111 -0.78 12.95 7.07
C ALA A 111 0.70 12.79 6.68
N ASN A 112 1.07 11.65 6.10
CA ASN A 112 2.43 11.28 5.74
C ASN A 112 2.59 11.14 4.22
N ASP A 113 3.72 11.59 3.70
CA ASP A 113 4.09 11.54 2.27
C ASP A 113 5.62 11.50 2.15
N PHE A 114 6.27 10.55 2.83
CA PHE A 114 7.72 10.50 2.90
C PHE A 114 8.34 9.22 2.31
N ILE A 115 7.55 8.16 2.11
CA ILE A 115 8.05 6.89 1.55
C ILE A 115 8.39 7.06 0.07
N GLY A 116 7.49 7.71 -0.67
CA GLY A 116 7.62 7.88 -2.11
C GLY A 116 7.26 6.64 -2.92
N LEU A 117 7.24 6.80 -4.24
CA LEU A 117 7.00 5.70 -5.19
C LEU A 117 8.00 5.78 -6.33
N ASP A 118 8.26 4.62 -6.95
CA ASP A 118 9.01 4.55 -8.19
C ASP A 118 8.35 5.42 -9.27
N SER A 119 9.18 6.03 -10.12
CA SER A 119 8.73 6.85 -11.26
C SER A 119 7.86 6.08 -12.25
N ASP A 120 7.95 4.74 -12.27
CA ASP A 120 7.15 3.87 -13.13
C ASP A 120 5.64 3.95 -12.83
N PHE A 121 5.24 4.48 -11.68
CA PHE A 121 3.84 4.74 -11.34
C PHE A 121 3.31 6.07 -11.88
N GLU A 122 4.16 7.00 -12.28
CA GLU A 122 3.73 8.31 -12.79
C GLU A 122 2.87 8.22 -14.06
N PRO A 123 3.16 7.35 -15.05
CA PRO A 123 2.27 7.17 -16.20
C PRO A 123 0.85 6.76 -15.83
N GLU A 124 0.68 5.88 -14.84
CA GLU A 124 -0.66 5.48 -14.40
C GLU A 124 -1.37 6.60 -13.63
N ARG A 125 -0.64 7.36 -12.81
CA ARG A 125 -1.19 8.57 -12.16
C ARG A 125 -1.71 9.57 -13.20
N LEU A 126 -0.92 9.87 -14.24
CA LEU A 126 -1.32 10.79 -15.30
C LEU A 126 -2.50 10.25 -16.10
N ARG A 127 -2.53 8.95 -16.41
CA ARG A 127 -3.67 8.28 -17.05
C ARG A 127 -4.94 8.42 -16.21
N THR A 128 -4.82 8.24 -14.92
CA THR A 128 -5.95 8.40 -13.98
C THR A 128 -6.47 9.84 -13.98
N LEU A 129 -5.59 10.82 -13.94
CA LEU A 129 -5.95 12.24 -14.03
C LEU A 129 -6.63 12.58 -15.38
N ASP A 130 -6.19 11.98 -16.49
CA ASP A 130 -6.81 12.15 -17.81
C ASP A 130 -8.25 11.59 -17.85
N VAL A 131 -8.48 10.41 -17.24
CA VAL A 131 -9.84 9.84 -17.05
C VAL A 131 -10.75 10.83 -16.33
N VAL A 132 -10.25 11.45 -15.27
CA VAL A 132 -11.01 12.45 -14.50
C VAL A 132 -11.25 13.71 -15.33
N ALA A 133 -10.23 14.23 -16.00
CA ALA A 133 -10.31 15.46 -16.81
C ALA A 133 -11.28 15.31 -17.98
N ARG A 134 -11.39 14.12 -18.57
CA ARG A 134 -12.33 13.84 -19.66
C ARG A 134 -13.74 13.53 -19.20
N GLY A 135 -14.00 13.46 -17.89
CA GLY A 135 -15.30 13.09 -17.37
C GLY A 135 -15.68 11.62 -17.62
N GLU A 136 -14.68 10.73 -17.80
CA GLU A 136 -14.86 9.30 -18.05
C GLU A 136 -15.07 8.49 -16.75
N VAL A 137 -15.18 9.15 -15.61
CA VAL A 137 -15.41 8.49 -14.32
C VAL A 137 -16.83 7.93 -14.28
N SER A 138 -16.95 6.65 -14.02
CA SER A 138 -18.24 5.96 -13.90
C SER A 138 -19.08 6.55 -12.77
N ALA A 139 -20.39 6.67 -13.02
CA ALA A 139 -21.30 7.28 -12.06
C ALA A 139 -21.27 6.59 -10.70
N GLY A 140 -21.25 7.39 -9.62
CA GLY A 140 -21.23 6.92 -8.24
C GLY A 140 -19.85 6.53 -7.70
N LEU A 141 -18.80 6.62 -8.51
CA LEU A 141 -17.43 6.40 -8.01
C LEU A 141 -16.82 7.67 -7.45
N VAL A 142 -16.08 7.52 -6.36
CA VAL A 142 -15.32 8.60 -5.71
C VAL A 142 -13.94 8.69 -6.35
N VAL A 143 -13.54 9.90 -6.74
CA VAL A 143 -12.20 10.18 -7.29
C VAL A 143 -11.25 10.45 -6.14
N PRO A 144 -10.11 9.76 -6.01
CA PRO A 144 -9.17 9.97 -4.91
C PRO A 144 -8.28 11.20 -5.17
N ARG A 145 -8.85 12.41 -5.07
CA ARG A 145 -8.16 13.67 -5.42
C ARG A 145 -6.94 13.92 -4.55
N ALA A 146 -7.06 13.80 -3.23
CA ALA A 146 -5.94 14.04 -2.33
C ALA A 146 -4.79 13.03 -2.53
N LEU A 147 -5.07 11.86 -3.11
CA LEU A 147 -4.06 10.89 -3.51
C LEU A 147 -3.29 11.34 -4.76
N LEU A 148 -3.99 11.95 -5.73
CA LEU A 148 -3.51 12.19 -7.09
C LEU A 148 -3.09 13.65 -7.35
N ASP A 149 -3.37 14.59 -6.44
CA ASP A 149 -3.23 16.03 -6.62
C ASP A 149 -1.80 16.50 -6.97
N ARG A 150 -0.79 15.74 -6.58
CA ARG A 150 0.61 15.99 -6.85
C ARG A 150 1.38 14.69 -7.13
N PRO A 151 2.53 14.76 -7.81
CA PRO A 151 3.44 13.63 -7.97
C PRO A 151 3.83 13.04 -6.60
N PHE A 152 4.17 11.75 -6.58
CA PHE A 152 4.77 11.14 -5.39
C PHE A 152 6.22 11.55 -5.27
N PRO A 153 6.76 11.71 -4.05
CA PRO A 153 8.19 11.81 -3.86
C PRO A 153 8.91 10.60 -4.47
N PRO A 154 10.19 10.72 -4.86
CA PRO A 154 10.99 9.57 -5.26
C PRO A 154 11.02 8.52 -4.14
N GLU A 155 10.95 7.25 -4.53
CA GLU A 155 11.03 6.15 -3.58
C GLU A 155 12.34 6.23 -2.77
N ARG A 156 12.25 6.08 -1.46
CA ARG A 156 13.45 6.09 -0.60
C ARG A 156 14.21 4.78 -0.74
N PRO A 157 15.54 4.83 -0.95
CA PRO A 157 16.37 3.63 -1.09
C PRO A 157 16.54 2.86 0.23
N GLU A 158 16.51 3.56 1.36
CA GLU A 158 16.72 2.97 2.68
C GLU A 158 15.45 2.30 3.19
N LYS A 159 15.48 0.97 3.29
CA LYS A 159 14.37 0.14 3.78
C LYS A 159 14.89 -0.75 4.89
N ARG A 160 14.18 -0.75 6.02
CA ARG A 160 14.45 -1.69 7.12
C ARG A 160 14.20 -3.13 6.72
N PHE A 161 13.16 -3.36 5.93
CA PHE A 161 12.83 -4.66 5.36
C PHE A 161 12.84 -4.59 3.85
N VAL A 162 13.28 -5.65 3.23
CA VAL A 162 13.26 -5.86 1.77
C VAL A 162 12.25 -6.95 1.47
N LEU A 163 11.45 -6.75 0.43
CA LEU A 163 10.51 -7.75 -0.05
C LEU A 163 11.24 -8.69 -1.01
N ASP A 164 11.28 -9.99 -0.67
CA ASP A 164 11.82 -11.05 -1.52
C ASP A 164 10.88 -12.25 -1.49
N ASP A 165 10.45 -12.70 -2.65
CA ASP A 165 9.50 -13.81 -2.86
C ASP A 165 8.27 -13.76 -1.92
N GLY A 166 7.78 -12.56 -1.65
CA GLY A 166 6.64 -12.31 -0.77
C GLY A 166 6.94 -12.36 0.73
N LEU A 167 8.18 -12.53 1.11
CA LEU A 167 8.67 -12.44 2.48
C LEU A 167 9.29 -11.07 2.74
N LEU A 168 9.15 -10.57 3.95
CA LEU A 168 9.85 -9.39 4.41
C LEU A 168 11.11 -9.83 5.15
N LEU A 169 12.26 -9.53 4.56
CA LEU A 169 13.57 -9.84 5.12
C LEU A 169 14.18 -8.58 5.74
N LEU A 170 14.87 -8.72 6.87
CA LEU A 170 15.71 -7.62 7.37
C LEU A 170 16.78 -7.30 6.30
N SER A 171 16.96 -6.03 5.98
CA SER A 171 17.99 -5.62 5.05
C SER A 171 19.40 -5.86 5.65
N ASP A 172 20.38 -6.18 4.81
CA ASP A 172 21.75 -6.45 5.21
C ASP A 172 22.38 -5.28 6.00
N ASP A 173 22.01 -4.04 5.67
CA ASP A 173 22.45 -2.83 6.38
C ASP A 173 21.94 -2.81 7.83
N MET A 174 20.76 -3.40 8.10
CA MET A 174 20.21 -3.50 9.45
C MET A 174 20.84 -4.66 10.24
N ILE A 175 21.21 -5.76 9.56
CA ILE A 175 21.91 -6.87 10.19
C ILE A 175 23.29 -6.40 10.69
N ALA A 176 23.99 -5.61 9.88
CA ALA A 176 25.28 -5.03 10.25
C ALA A 176 25.22 -4.05 11.45
N LEU A 177 24.06 -3.43 11.72
CA LEU A 177 23.86 -2.55 12.87
C LEU A 177 23.46 -3.30 14.16
N LEU A 178 23.09 -4.57 14.04
CA LEU A 178 22.66 -5.42 15.17
C LEU A 178 23.76 -6.39 15.66
N THR A 179 24.87 -6.50 14.91
CA THR A 179 26.06 -7.28 15.26
C THR A 179 27.19 -6.40 15.76
#